data_be10d7cd6bf111959efb1ea92ba35f38
#
_entry.id   be10d7cd6bf111959efb1ea92ba35f38
#
_cell.length_a   1.000
_cell.length_b   1.000
_cell.length_c   1.000
_cell.angle_alpha   90.00
_cell.angle_beta   90.00
_cell.angle_gamma   90.00
#
_symmetry.space_group_name_H-M   'P 1'
#
loop_
_entity.id
_entity.type
_entity.pdbx_description
1 polymer ?
#
loop_
_entity_poly.entity_id
_entity_poly.type
_entity_poly.pdbx_seq_one_letter_code
_entity_poly.pdbx_strand_id
1 'polypeptide(L)'
;MPFADPSRRLVALAAACALVAGCATQKADPGPAAATPAAATPPPVDPAVQSAFDDAKRALAAGQVEQAERGFRALTRSHPDLGGPHADLGLIYRQSGKLPEAAAALEAAVRASPQQPVYLNQLGLTYRQLGRFDKAREAYEQALQLDPDYAAATLNLGILNDLYLGDSRRALELYERYLALSPQGDPTVTKWVVDLNNRKPQRVASGQEGKS
;
A
#
# COMPACT_ATOMS: atom_id res chain seq x y z
N MET A 1 53.34 37.64 31.08
CA MET A 1 54.70 37.49 31.70
C MET A 1 54.64 36.41 32.74
N PRO A 2 55.65 35.61 32.96
CA PRO A 2 56.35 34.81 31.94
C PRO A 2 56.59 33.36 32.43
N PHE A 3 57.07 32.52 31.51
CA PHE A 3 58.09 31.48 31.62
C PHE A 3 57.79 30.30 32.56
N ALA A 4 58.19 29.08 32.35
CA ALA A 4 59.13 28.46 31.42
C ALA A 4 58.97 26.93 31.50
N ASP A 5 59.13 26.28 30.38
CA ASP A 5 59.72 24.95 30.25
C ASP A 5 61.13 24.96 30.83
N PRO A 6 61.85 23.91 31.26
CA PRO A 6 62.08 22.74 30.41
C PRO A 6 62.47 21.40 31.10
N SER A 7 62.53 20.39 30.25
CA SER A 7 63.59 19.43 30.08
C SER A 7 63.76 18.17 31.00
N ARG A 8 63.76 17.08 30.24
CA ARG A 8 64.72 15.99 30.20
C ARG A 8 65.01 15.23 31.50
N ARG A 9 64.75 13.96 31.48
CA ARG A 9 65.83 12.94 31.72
C ARG A 9 65.40 11.56 31.18
N LEU A 10 66.19 11.11 30.24
CA LEU A 10 66.42 9.72 29.85
C LEU A 10 66.95 8.92 31.00
N VAL A 11 66.46 7.70 31.20
CA VAL A 11 67.34 6.55 31.64
C VAL A 11 66.69 5.26 31.09
N ALA A 12 67.57 4.44 30.59
CA ALA A 12 67.37 3.23 29.82
C ALA A 12 67.28 1.96 30.69
N LEU A 13 66.88 0.87 29.97
CA LEU A 13 67.13 -0.55 30.23
C LEU A 13 66.34 -1.26 31.33
N ALA A 14 65.53 -2.24 30.90
CA ALA A 14 65.87 -3.67 31.00
C ALA A 14 64.85 -4.55 30.31
N ALA A 15 65.33 -5.50 29.52
CA ALA A 15 64.61 -6.55 28.85
C ALA A 15 64.05 -7.58 29.84
N ALA A 16 62.76 -7.98 29.64
CA ALA A 16 62.24 -9.26 30.13
C ALA A 16 61.34 -9.84 29.15
N CYS A 17 61.73 -10.93 28.50
CA CYS A 17 60.89 -11.79 27.65
C CYS A 17 59.75 -12.40 28.48
N ALA A 18 58.51 -12.14 28.08
CA ALA A 18 57.36 -12.95 28.48
C ALA A 18 56.65 -13.38 27.21
N LEU A 19 56.74 -14.65 26.89
CA LEU A 19 55.95 -15.34 25.87
C LEU A 19 54.48 -15.32 26.33
N VAL A 20 53.67 -14.51 25.70
CA VAL A 20 52.22 -14.61 25.79
C VAL A 20 51.69 -15.09 24.46
N ALA A 21 51.11 -16.31 24.48
CA ALA A 21 50.41 -16.92 23.35
C ALA A 21 49.36 -15.98 22.81
N GLY A 22 49.56 -15.48 21.60
CA GLY A 22 48.59 -14.70 20.87
C GLY A 22 47.42 -15.56 20.46
N CYS A 23 46.26 -15.41 21.07
CA CYS A 23 45.01 -15.81 20.48
C CYS A 23 44.79 -14.90 19.25
N ALA A 24 45.04 -15.44 18.06
CA ALA A 24 44.64 -14.85 16.82
C ALA A 24 43.10 -14.87 16.78
N THR A 25 42.48 -13.72 17.03
CA THR A 25 41.10 -13.51 16.67
C THR A 25 40.99 -13.52 15.15
N GLN A 26 40.62 -14.65 14.62
CA GLN A 26 40.28 -14.86 13.22
C GLN A 26 39.07 -13.99 12.93
N LYS A 27 39.29 -12.86 12.26
CA LYS A 27 38.24 -12.02 11.73
C LYS A 27 37.46 -12.91 10.73
N ALA A 28 36.23 -13.29 11.11
CA ALA A 28 35.35 -14.03 10.21
C ALA A 28 35.14 -13.17 8.98
N ASP A 29 35.55 -13.66 7.82
CA ASP A 29 35.16 -13.11 6.53
C ASP A 29 33.62 -13.15 6.46
N PRO A 30 32.95 -12.03 6.10
CA PRO A 30 31.53 -12.09 5.78
C PRO A 30 31.38 -13.00 4.58
N GLY A 31 30.84 -14.21 4.80
CA GLY A 31 30.49 -15.12 3.72
C GLY A 31 29.65 -14.40 2.68
N PRO A 32 29.64 -14.88 1.41
CA PRO A 32 28.92 -14.21 0.35
C PRO A 32 27.47 -13.98 0.78
N ALA A 33 27.07 -12.69 0.82
CA ALA A 33 25.70 -12.29 1.11
C ALA A 33 24.79 -13.12 0.20
N ALA A 34 23.88 -13.87 0.81
CA ALA A 34 22.89 -14.62 0.07
C ALA A 34 22.22 -13.65 -0.89
N ALA A 35 22.46 -13.83 -2.19
CA ALA A 35 21.83 -13.04 -3.21
C ALA A 35 20.33 -13.21 -3.03
N THR A 36 19.64 -12.13 -2.70
CA THR A 36 18.19 -12.05 -2.73
C THR A 36 17.77 -12.55 -4.12
N PRO A 37 16.91 -13.57 -4.25
CA PRO A 37 16.48 -14.01 -5.56
C PRO A 37 15.91 -12.80 -6.29
N ALA A 38 16.57 -12.42 -7.40
CA ALA A 38 16.05 -11.38 -8.27
C ALA A 38 14.62 -11.79 -8.63
N ALA A 39 13.67 -10.92 -8.35
CA ALA A 39 12.28 -11.15 -8.71
C ALA A 39 12.26 -11.50 -10.21
N ALA A 40 11.90 -12.74 -10.52
CA ALA A 40 11.85 -13.21 -11.89
C ALA A 40 10.89 -12.28 -12.64
N THR A 41 11.38 -11.62 -13.68
CA THR A 41 10.54 -10.86 -14.59
C THR A 41 9.46 -11.80 -15.13
N PRO A 42 8.17 -11.44 -14.96
CA PRO A 42 7.11 -12.30 -15.49
C PRO A 42 7.34 -12.57 -16.98
N PRO A 43 7.05 -13.79 -17.46
CA PRO A 43 7.23 -14.12 -18.87
C PRO A 43 6.48 -13.12 -19.74
N PRO A 44 7.00 -12.76 -20.93
CA PRO A 44 6.34 -11.83 -21.83
C PRO A 44 4.96 -12.40 -22.21
N VAL A 45 3.93 -11.56 -22.07
CA VAL A 45 2.56 -11.91 -22.49
C VAL A 45 2.57 -12.16 -24.00
N ASP A 46 1.86 -13.20 -24.46
CA ASP A 46 1.70 -13.47 -25.88
C ASP A 46 1.20 -12.20 -26.61
N PRO A 47 1.85 -11.75 -27.69
CA PRO A 47 1.44 -10.57 -28.45
C PRO A 47 -0.02 -10.58 -28.91
N ALA A 48 -0.59 -11.76 -29.20
CA ALA A 48 -1.99 -11.90 -29.57
C ALA A 48 -2.92 -11.62 -28.38
N VAL A 49 -2.54 -12.08 -27.19
CA VAL A 49 -3.26 -11.83 -25.93
C VAL A 49 -3.20 -10.33 -25.55
N GLN A 50 -2.01 -9.73 -25.70
CA GLN A 50 -1.86 -8.29 -25.48
C GLN A 50 -2.70 -7.48 -26.46
N SER A 51 -2.71 -7.83 -27.76
CA SER A 51 -3.55 -7.16 -28.76
C SER A 51 -5.03 -7.27 -28.42
N ALA A 52 -5.51 -8.46 -28.04
CA ALA A 52 -6.90 -8.65 -27.64
C ALA A 52 -7.30 -7.84 -26.40
N PHE A 53 -6.38 -7.69 -25.45
CA PHE A 53 -6.59 -6.85 -24.27
C PHE A 53 -6.68 -5.36 -24.64
N ASP A 54 -5.76 -4.90 -25.50
CA ASP A 54 -5.74 -3.51 -25.97
C ASP A 54 -6.99 -3.19 -26.82
N ASP A 55 -7.47 -4.13 -27.62
CA ASP A 55 -8.72 -3.98 -28.37
C ASP A 55 -9.93 -3.82 -27.44
N ALA A 56 -10.02 -4.63 -26.39
CA ALA A 56 -11.08 -4.52 -25.41
C ALA A 56 -11.01 -3.18 -24.65
N LYS A 57 -9.80 -2.73 -24.29
CA LYS A 57 -9.60 -1.40 -23.68
C LYS A 57 -9.97 -0.25 -24.60
N ARG A 58 -9.64 -0.33 -25.88
CA ARG A 58 -10.06 0.68 -26.88
C ARG A 58 -11.57 0.72 -27.04
N ALA A 59 -12.22 -0.43 -27.07
CA ALA A 59 -13.69 -0.51 -27.11
C ALA A 59 -14.31 0.16 -25.86
N LEU A 60 -13.76 -0.10 -24.68
CA LEU A 60 -14.21 0.55 -23.43
C LEU A 60 -14.05 2.07 -23.49
N ALA A 61 -12.89 2.55 -23.92
CA ALA A 61 -12.61 3.98 -24.07
C ALA A 61 -13.51 4.68 -25.10
N ALA A 62 -13.96 3.93 -26.13
CA ALA A 62 -14.92 4.39 -27.12
C ALA A 62 -16.40 4.30 -26.66
N GLY A 63 -16.64 3.90 -25.38
CA GLY A 63 -17.99 3.75 -24.86
C GLY A 63 -18.72 2.47 -25.34
N GLN A 64 -18.03 1.56 -26.03
CA GLN A 64 -18.57 0.30 -26.55
C GLN A 64 -18.51 -0.77 -25.44
N VAL A 65 -19.28 -0.54 -24.35
CA VAL A 65 -19.17 -1.32 -23.11
C VAL A 65 -19.42 -2.81 -23.33
N GLU A 66 -20.43 -3.18 -24.10
CA GLU A 66 -20.77 -4.59 -24.37
C GLU A 66 -19.68 -5.30 -25.18
N GLN A 67 -19.00 -4.58 -26.09
CA GLN A 67 -17.90 -5.14 -26.86
C GLN A 67 -16.68 -5.35 -25.94
N ALA A 68 -16.36 -4.38 -25.10
CA ALA A 68 -15.28 -4.46 -24.12
C ALA A 68 -15.53 -5.62 -23.14
N GLU A 69 -16.75 -5.74 -22.60
CA GLU A 69 -17.13 -6.83 -21.69
C GLU A 69 -16.96 -8.19 -22.35
N ARG A 70 -17.37 -8.36 -23.62
CA ARG A 70 -17.16 -9.62 -24.37
C ARG A 70 -15.67 -9.94 -24.54
N GLY A 71 -14.85 -8.93 -24.87
CA GLY A 71 -13.41 -9.07 -25.02
C GLY A 71 -12.73 -9.50 -23.72
N PHE A 72 -12.99 -8.79 -22.62
CA PHE A 72 -12.42 -9.14 -21.32
C PHE A 72 -12.90 -10.51 -20.82
N ARG A 73 -14.19 -10.87 -21.01
CA ARG A 73 -14.70 -12.19 -20.66
C ARG A 73 -14.03 -13.32 -21.50
N ALA A 74 -13.70 -13.08 -22.75
CA ALA A 74 -12.94 -14.04 -23.54
C ALA A 74 -11.54 -14.26 -22.95
N LEU A 75 -10.85 -13.15 -22.61
CA LEU A 75 -9.54 -13.18 -21.98
C LEU A 75 -9.54 -13.86 -20.61
N THR A 76 -10.51 -13.59 -19.75
CA THR A 76 -10.58 -14.23 -18.42
C THR A 76 -10.86 -15.73 -18.49
N ARG A 77 -11.46 -16.22 -19.57
CA ARG A 77 -11.65 -17.66 -19.80
C ARG A 77 -10.42 -18.35 -20.34
N SER A 78 -9.71 -17.71 -21.30
CA SER A 78 -8.53 -18.29 -21.92
C SER A 78 -7.25 -18.11 -21.09
N HIS A 79 -7.17 -17.02 -20.31
CA HIS A 79 -6.02 -16.62 -19.52
C HIS A 79 -6.48 -16.14 -18.13
N PRO A 80 -6.94 -17.04 -17.25
CA PRO A 80 -7.50 -16.70 -15.95
C PRO A 80 -6.45 -16.13 -14.97
N ASP A 81 -5.17 -16.30 -15.27
CA ASP A 81 -4.00 -15.80 -14.56
C ASP A 81 -3.68 -14.33 -14.84
N LEU A 82 -4.35 -13.70 -15.81
CA LEU A 82 -4.19 -12.30 -16.12
C LEU A 82 -5.12 -11.43 -15.27
N GLY A 83 -4.55 -10.67 -14.31
CA GLY A 83 -5.34 -9.80 -13.43
C GLY A 83 -6.03 -8.63 -14.14
N GLY A 84 -5.42 -8.08 -15.20
CA GLY A 84 -5.95 -6.93 -15.94
C GLY A 84 -7.36 -7.12 -16.47
N PRO A 85 -7.65 -8.17 -17.27
CA PRO A 85 -8.99 -8.44 -17.79
C PRO A 85 -10.06 -8.62 -16.69
N HIS A 86 -9.70 -9.26 -15.57
CA HIS A 86 -10.59 -9.39 -14.42
C HIS A 86 -10.88 -8.03 -13.76
N ALA A 87 -9.85 -7.18 -13.62
CA ALA A 87 -10.01 -5.85 -13.03
C ALA A 87 -10.92 -4.96 -13.89
N ASP A 88 -10.71 -4.94 -15.21
CA ASP A 88 -11.53 -4.15 -16.13
C ASP A 88 -12.99 -4.64 -16.17
N LEU A 89 -13.24 -5.96 -16.10
CA LEU A 89 -14.61 -6.49 -15.91
C LEU A 89 -15.22 -6.00 -14.58
N GLY A 90 -14.43 -5.99 -13.50
CA GLY A 90 -14.88 -5.48 -12.21
C GLY A 90 -15.32 -4.03 -12.29
N LEU A 91 -14.59 -3.19 -13.03
CA LEU A 91 -14.95 -1.79 -13.25
C LEU A 91 -16.25 -1.66 -14.07
N ILE A 92 -16.38 -2.43 -15.14
CA ILE A 92 -17.62 -2.45 -15.98
C ILE A 92 -18.81 -2.84 -15.13
N TYR A 93 -18.72 -3.92 -14.35
CA TYR A 93 -19.82 -4.38 -13.50
C TYR A 93 -20.17 -3.37 -12.42
N ARG A 94 -19.18 -2.74 -11.77
CA ARG A 94 -19.43 -1.71 -10.79
C ARG A 94 -20.15 -0.49 -11.38
N GLN A 95 -19.73 -0.03 -12.56
CA GLN A 95 -20.39 1.07 -13.27
C GLN A 95 -21.82 0.73 -13.67
N SER A 96 -22.08 -0.54 -13.98
CA SER A 96 -23.42 -1.05 -14.32
C SER A 96 -24.27 -1.40 -13.09
N GLY A 97 -23.80 -1.12 -11.87
CA GLY A 97 -24.50 -1.43 -10.62
C GLY A 97 -24.53 -2.92 -10.25
N LYS A 98 -23.84 -3.79 -10.99
CA LYS A 98 -23.72 -5.23 -10.72
C LYS A 98 -22.61 -5.45 -9.67
N LEU A 99 -22.84 -4.95 -8.46
CA LEU A 99 -21.83 -4.91 -7.42
C LEU A 99 -21.32 -6.30 -6.96
N PRO A 100 -22.15 -7.34 -6.82
CA PRO A 100 -21.67 -8.68 -6.49
C PRO A 100 -20.72 -9.24 -7.55
N GLU A 101 -21.06 -9.07 -8.84
CA GLU A 101 -20.23 -9.51 -9.97
C GLU A 101 -18.92 -8.69 -10.05
N ALA A 102 -18.99 -7.40 -9.75
CA ALA A 102 -17.82 -6.53 -9.67
C ALA A 102 -16.85 -7.00 -8.58
N ALA A 103 -17.37 -7.33 -7.39
CA ALA A 103 -16.53 -7.85 -6.31
C ALA A 103 -15.86 -9.18 -6.70
N ALA A 104 -16.63 -10.12 -7.28
CA ALA A 104 -16.10 -11.40 -7.71
C ALA A 104 -14.99 -11.26 -8.78
N ALA A 105 -15.19 -10.36 -9.74
CA ALA A 105 -14.19 -10.07 -10.78
C ALA A 105 -12.92 -9.43 -10.18
N LEU A 106 -13.06 -8.45 -9.27
CA LEU A 106 -11.92 -7.81 -8.61
C LEU A 106 -11.19 -8.74 -7.65
N GLU A 107 -11.90 -9.64 -6.94
CA GLU A 107 -11.27 -10.70 -6.17
C GLU A 107 -10.43 -11.64 -7.06
N ALA A 108 -10.92 -11.96 -8.28
CA ALA A 108 -10.15 -12.73 -9.24
C ALA A 108 -8.91 -11.95 -9.72
N ALA A 109 -9.03 -10.63 -9.97
CA ALA A 109 -7.90 -9.78 -10.34
C ALA A 109 -6.82 -9.77 -9.26
N VAL A 110 -7.20 -9.63 -7.98
CA VAL A 110 -6.27 -9.67 -6.84
C VAL A 110 -5.59 -11.03 -6.71
N ARG A 111 -6.34 -12.14 -6.88
CA ARG A 111 -5.73 -13.49 -6.87
C ARG A 111 -4.73 -13.71 -8.01
N ALA A 112 -5.04 -13.21 -9.20
CA ALA A 112 -4.16 -13.33 -10.37
C ALA A 112 -2.92 -12.42 -10.30
N SER A 113 -3.06 -11.26 -9.67
CA SER A 113 -1.99 -10.27 -9.55
C SER A 113 -2.00 -9.60 -8.17
N PRO A 114 -1.52 -10.29 -7.12
CA PRO A 114 -1.67 -9.85 -5.73
C PRO A 114 -0.82 -8.62 -5.37
N GLN A 115 0.17 -8.27 -6.17
CA GLN A 115 1.06 -7.12 -5.95
C GLN A 115 0.55 -5.84 -6.64
N GLN A 116 -0.75 -5.75 -6.94
CA GLN A 116 -1.34 -4.60 -7.61
C GLN A 116 -2.25 -3.79 -6.65
N PRO A 117 -1.74 -2.72 -6.03
CA PRO A 117 -2.52 -1.93 -5.06
C PRO A 117 -3.77 -1.30 -5.67
N VAL A 118 -3.76 -1.04 -6.99
CA VAL A 118 -4.92 -0.52 -7.72
C VAL A 118 -6.10 -1.48 -7.67
N TYR A 119 -5.88 -2.80 -7.80
CA TYR A 119 -6.97 -3.78 -7.76
C TYR A 119 -7.59 -3.87 -6.36
N LEU A 120 -6.77 -3.83 -5.33
CA LEU A 120 -7.20 -3.80 -3.94
C LEU A 120 -8.02 -2.54 -3.63
N ASN A 121 -7.58 -1.38 -4.10
CA ASN A 121 -8.35 -0.14 -3.95
C ASN A 121 -9.71 -0.22 -4.65
N GLN A 122 -9.78 -0.75 -5.87
CA GLN A 122 -11.04 -0.93 -6.59
C GLN A 122 -11.96 -1.95 -5.89
N LEU A 123 -11.40 -3.00 -5.32
CA LEU A 123 -12.14 -3.98 -4.52
C LEU A 123 -12.71 -3.34 -3.24
N GLY A 124 -11.90 -2.52 -2.55
CA GLY A 124 -12.34 -1.74 -1.39
C GLY A 124 -13.50 -0.80 -1.71
N LEU A 125 -13.43 -0.07 -2.84
CA LEU A 125 -14.52 0.76 -3.33
C LEU A 125 -15.80 -0.06 -3.57
N THR A 126 -15.67 -1.23 -4.17
CA THR A 126 -16.81 -2.12 -4.46
C THR A 126 -17.41 -2.68 -3.17
N TYR A 127 -16.59 -3.11 -2.21
CA TYR A 127 -17.06 -3.57 -0.91
C TYR A 127 -17.75 -2.46 -0.11
N ARG A 128 -17.24 -1.23 -0.17
CA ARG A 128 -17.91 -0.08 0.46
C ARG A 128 -19.30 0.15 -0.14
N GLN A 129 -19.44 0.09 -1.45
CA GLN A 129 -20.75 0.20 -2.13
C GLN A 129 -21.70 -0.96 -1.78
N LEU A 130 -21.18 -2.15 -1.50
CA LEU A 130 -21.93 -3.32 -1.00
C LEU A 130 -22.29 -3.23 0.49
N GLY A 131 -21.84 -2.19 1.21
CA GLY A 131 -22.01 -2.11 2.66
C GLY A 131 -21.11 -3.07 3.46
N ARG A 132 -20.13 -3.70 2.82
CA ARG A 132 -19.19 -4.62 3.44
C ARG A 132 -17.97 -3.85 3.97
N PHE A 133 -18.19 -3.01 4.98
CA PHE A 133 -17.22 -2.01 5.43
C PHE A 133 -15.92 -2.61 5.98
N ASP A 134 -15.97 -3.72 6.72
CA ASP A 134 -14.75 -4.39 7.20
C ASP A 134 -13.89 -4.90 6.04
N LYS A 135 -14.50 -5.54 5.04
CA LYS A 135 -13.78 -5.97 3.83
C LYS A 135 -13.23 -4.80 3.02
N ALA A 136 -13.93 -3.67 2.99
CA ALA A 136 -13.44 -2.47 2.34
C ALA A 136 -12.19 -1.93 3.04
N ARG A 137 -12.21 -1.89 4.39
CA ARG A 137 -11.06 -1.49 5.20
C ARG A 137 -9.85 -2.38 4.93
N GLU A 138 -10.03 -3.70 5.04
CA GLU A 138 -8.97 -4.67 4.78
C GLU A 138 -8.34 -4.50 3.39
N ALA A 139 -9.17 -4.30 2.36
CA ALA A 139 -8.69 -4.11 1.00
C ALA A 139 -7.87 -2.81 0.84
N TYR A 140 -8.31 -1.69 1.42
CA TYR A 140 -7.56 -0.44 1.39
C TYR A 140 -6.25 -0.54 2.20
N GLU A 141 -6.28 -1.17 3.36
CA GLU A 141 -5.09 -1.38 4.19
C GLU A 141 -4.05 -2.25 3.47
N GLN A 142 -4.47 -3.33 2.81
CA GLN A 142 -3.59 -4.15 1.97
C GLN A 142 -3.01 -3.34 0.80
N ALA A 143 -3.80 -2.48 0.15
CA ALA A 143 -3.29 -1.59 -0.90
C ALA A 143 -2.18 -0.67 -0.36
N LEU A 144 -2.35 -0.13 0.85
CA LEU A 144 -1.37 0.75 1.51
C LEU A 144 -0.16 -0.01 2.10
N GLN A 145 -0.27 -1.32 2.35
CA GLN A 145 0.89 -2.16 2.66
C GLN A 145 1.79 -2.37 1.45
N LEU A 146 1.20 -2.49 0.25
CA LEU A 146 1.93 -2.64 -1.01
C LEU A 146 2.53 -1.31 -1.50
N ASP A 147 1.75 -0.25 -1.40
CA ASP A 147 2.15 1.10 -1.78
C ASP A 147 1.70 2.09 -0.69
N PRO A 148 2.59 2.38 0.27
CA PRO A 148 2.28 3.33 1.33
C PRO A 148 1.89 4.72 0.83
N ASP A 149 2.37 5.17 -0.30
CA ASP A 149 2.11 6.51 -0.85
C ASP A 149 0.94 6.53 -1.85
N TYR A 150 0.16 5.46 -1.91
CA TYR A 150 -1.01 5.39 -2.78
C TYR A 150 -2.13 6.33 -2.29
N ALA A 151 -2.10 7.56 -2.76
CA ALA A 151 -3.02 8.63 -2.35
C ALA A 151 -4.50 8.24 -2.46
N ALA A 152 -4.90 7.53 -3.53
CA ALA A 152 -6.30 7.15 -3.73
C ALA A 152 -6.80 6.17 -2.66
N ALA A 153 -5.99 5.19 -2.24
CA ALA A 153 -6.36 4.28 -1.16
C ALA A 153 -6.40 5.00 0.19
N THR A 154 -5.44 5.91 0.44
CA THR A 154 -5.41 6.75 1.64
C THR A 154 -6.69 7.57 1.77
N LEU A 155 -7.10 8.26 0.70
CA LEU A 155 -8.35 9.04 0.68
C LEU A 155 -9.57 8.14 0.92
N ASN A 156 -9.67 7.02 0.21
CA ASN A 156 -10.82 6.11 0.31
C ASN A 156 -10.94 5.48 1.69
N LEU A 157 -9.83 5.16 2.34
CA LEU A 157 -9.81 4.67 3.72
C LEU A 157 -10.22 5.79 4.70
N GLY A 158 -9.80 7.03 4.45
CA GLY A 158 -10.25 8.20 5.20
C GLY A 158 -11.76 8.39 5.14
N ILE A 159 -12.33 8.36 3.93
CA ILE A 159 -13.78 8.44 3.69
C ILE A 159 -14.51 7.29 4.39
N LEU A 160 -13.98 6.07 4.34
CA LEU A 160 -14.58 4.92 5.00
C LEU A 160 -14.63 5.12 6.52
N ASN A 161 -13.54 5.60 7.13
CA ASN A 161 -13.47 5.85 8.57
C ASN A 161 -14.42 6.98 9.00
N ASP A 162 -14.48 8.08 8.24
CA ASP A 162 -15.33 9.24 8.57
C ASP A 162 -16.82 8.91 8.46
N LEU A 163 -17.24 8.34 7.32
CA LEU A 163 -18.66 8.25 6.97
C LEU A 163 -19.33 6.93 7.38
N TYR A 164 -18.56 5.86 7.56
CA TYR A 164 -19.14 4.52 7.75
C TYR A 164 -18.69 3.82 9.04
N LEU A 165 -17.47 4.10 9.51
CA LEU A 165 -16.94 3.47 10.72
C LEU A 165 -17.00 4.39 11.95
N GLY A 166 -17.22 5.70 11.74
CA GLY A 166 -17.34 6.68 12.83
C GLY A 166 -16.01 6.99 13.53
N ASP A 167 -14.87 6.60 12.95
CA ASP A 167 -13.54 6.91 13.49
C ASP A 167 -13.02 8.22 12.88
N SER A 168 -13.54 9.34 13.41
CA SER A 168 -13.16 10.68 12.96
C SER A 168 -11.68 10.99 13.17
N ARG A 169 -11.04 10.42 14.22
CA ARG A 169 -9.61 10.61 14.46
C ARG A 169 -8.79 9.95 13.36
N ARG A 170 -9.09 8.70 13.05
CA ARG A 170 -8.39 7.98 11.98
C ARG A 170 -8.66 8.61 10.62
N ALA A 171 -9.86 9.08 10.37
CA ALA A 171 -10.20 9.81 9.16
C ALA A 171 -9.36 11.07 8.99
N LEU A 172 -9.19 11.86 10.05
CA LEU A 172 -8.38 13.07 10.05
C LEU A 172 -6.92 12.78 9.69
N GLU A 173 -6.29 11.79 10.35
CA GLU A 173 -4.91 11.36 10.05
C GLU A 173 -4.74 10.97 8.56
N LEU A 174 -5.72 10.26 8.00
CA LEU A 174 -5.70 9.80 6.61
C LEU A 174 -5.91 10.95 5.62
N TYR A 175 -6.78 11.90 5.91
CA TYR A 175 -6.99 13.08 5.08
C TYR A 175 -5.77 13.99 5.06
N GLU A 176 -5.13 14.20 6.21
CA GLU A 176 -3.88 14.98 6.30
C GLU A 176 -2.76 14.30 5.49
N ARG A 177 -2.64 12.96 5.61
CA ARG A 177 -1.69 12.18 4.79
C ARG A 177 -1.99 12.30 3.30
N TYR A 178 -3.26 12.19 2.89
CA TYR A 178 -3.65 12.37 1.49
C TYR A 178 -3.26 13.75 0.96
N LEU A 179 -3.48 14.81 1.74
CA LEU A 179 -3.08 16.17 1.35
C LEU A 179 -1.56 16.31 1.22
N ALA A 180 -0.78 15.65 2.08
CA ALA A 180 0.67 15.61 1.96
C ALA A 180 1.15 14.88 0.69
N LEU A 181 0.41 13.87 0.22
CA LEU A 181 0.67 13.13 -1.02
C LEU A 181 0.15 13.86 -2.27
N SER A 182 -0.60 14.96 -2.10
CA SER A 182 -1.26 15.71 -3.18
C SER A 182 -0.68 17.12 -3.28
N PRO A 183 0.44 17.33 -4.00
CA PRO A 183 1.17 18.60 -4.00
C PRO A 183 0.35 19.81 -4.50
N GLN A 184 -0.69 19.56 -5.30
CA GLN A 184 -1.60 20.61 -5.80
C GLN A 184 -2.73 20.93 -4.81
N GLY A 185 -2.80 20.17 -3.71
CA GLY A 185 -3.86 20.27 -2.73
C GLY A 185 -5.20 19.72 -3.23
N ASP A 186 -6.15 19.58 -2.29
CA ASP A 186 -7.54 19.23 -2.56
C ASP A 186 -8.43 20.10 -1.65
N PRO A 187 -9.09 21.14 -2.20
CA PRO A 187 -9.92 22.05 -1.41
C PRO A 187 -11.06 21.33 -0.66
N THR A 188 -11.58 20.25 -1.24
CA THR A 188 -12.67 19.47 -0.63
C THR A 188 -12.17 18.75 0.60
N VAL A 189 -11.05 18.04 0.47
CA VAL A 189 -10.45 17.31 1.60
C VAL A 189 -9.92 18.27 2.66
N THR A 190 -9.34 19.40 2.25
CA THR A 190 -8.93 20.47 3.17
C THR A 190 -10.10 20.94 4.03
N LYS A 191 -11.28 21.15 3.43
CA LYS A 191 -12.49 21.49 4.16
C LYS A 191 -12.90 20.39 5.14
N TRP A 192 -12.84 19.11 4.74
CA TRP A 192 -13.17 18.01 5.64
C TRP A 192 -12.24 17.96 6.86
N VAL A 193 -10.95 18.21 6.66
CA VAL A 193 -9.97 18.32 7.77
C VAL A 193 -10.38 19.43 8.75
N VAL A 194 -10.74 20.61 8.25
CA VAL A 194 -11.22 21.71 9.09
C VAL A 194 -12.50 21.35 9.83
N ASP A 195 -13.46 20.73 9.13
CA ASP A 195 -14.75 20.33 9.72
C ASP A 195 -14.54 19.26 10.81
N LEU A 196 -13.66 18.28 10.60
CA LEU A 196 -13.34 17.26 11.60
C LEU A 196 -12.66 17.86 12.84
N ASN A 197 -11.71 18.76 12.66
CA ASN A 197 -11.02 19.44 13.76
C ASN A 197 -11.98 20.30 14.60
N ASN A 198 -13.04 20.84 13.99
CA ASN A 198 -14.04 21.65 14.67
C ASN A 198 -15.17 20.83 15.31
N ARG A 199 -15.30 19.54 15.00
CA ARG A 199 -16.27 18.65 15.67
C ARG A 199 -15.85 18.48 17.12
N LYS A 200 -16.68 18.97 18.08
CA LYS A 200 -16.45 18.66 19.50
C LYS A 200 -16.44 17.14 19.68
N PRO A 201 -15.52 16.59 20.48
CA PRO A 201 -15.52 15.16 20.76
C PRO A 201 -16.91 14.77 21.27
N GLN A 202 -17.59 13.86 20.57
CA GLN A 202 -18.83 13.28 21.07
C GLN A 202 -18.49 12.59 22.40
N ARG A 203 -19.03 13.12 23.51
CA ARG A 203 -19.00 12.41 24.77
C ARG A 203 -19.70 11.08 24.55
N VAL A 204 -18.94 10.00 24.53
CA VAL A 204 -19.49 8.68 24.72
C VAL A 204 -20.25 8.74 26.05
N ALA A 205 -21.57 8.71 25.97
CA ALA A 205 -22.40 8.63 27.14
C ALA A 205 -22.09 7.28 27.80
N SER A 206 -21.18 7.30 28.77
CA SER A 206 -20.99 6.19 29.70
C SER A 206 -22.32 6.04 30.41
N GLY A 207 -23.07 5.00 30.05
CA GLY A 207 -24.26 4.57 30.75
C GLY A 207 -23.88 4.38 32.22
N GLN A 208 -24.26 5.36 33.03
CA GLN A 208 -24.40 5.12 34.46
C GLN A 208 -25.63 4.20 34.63
N GLU A 209 -25.37 2.90 34.72
CA GLU A 209 -26.30 2.00 35.36
C GLU A 209 -26.46 2.47 36.81
N GLY A 210 -27.55 3.20 37.04
CA GLY A 210 -28.02 3.51 38.38
C GLY A 210 -28.41 2.23 39.08
N LYS A 211 -27.63 1.83 40.07
CA LYS A 211 -28.09 0.95 41.13
C LYS A 211 -29.16 1.69 41.94
N SER A 212 -30.34 1.13 41.99
CA SER A 212 -31.30 1.27 43.10
C SER A 212 -31.85 -0.11 43.40
#